data_4cc30f0062e8169ccc69a2da61b98628
#
_entry.id   4cc30f0062e8169ccc69a2da61b98628
#
_cell.length_a   1.000
_cell.length_b   1.000
_cell.length_c   1.000
_cell.angle_alpha   90.00
_cell.angle_beta   90.00
_cell.angle_gamma   90.00
#
_symmetry.space_group_name_H-M   'P 1'
#
loop_
_entity.id
_entity.type
_entity.pdbx_description
1 polymer ?
#
loop_
_entity_poly.entity_id
_entity_poly.type
_entity_poly.pdbx_seq_one_letter_code
_entity_poly.pdbx_strand_id
1 'polypeptide(L)'
;MIDALRSVLALWVAIGHAGVFPLFGAEGQNDWLLDLIARGVRSLVWGPPAVIVFFVISGFCIHYPFAASGKRCQTLRFYARRYLRILIPVAFTVAMFKLMFPQTVIVGADSILWHSTLWSIVCEEAFYALYPFLNRLSFSFGLAAILRPTIAAALLVAWLSYPAEEWQDLGILGTAVVLFPVWLLGCGLAERVSSIKQVCSQRAIWGWRLSAWAVMWMAEMLHFHGGIPQTRTSLWTGIFFYFWVRAEIGYYRGRAPWAVLVWAGRWSYSLYLVHPLVIALCFKHGFLIESSPANFVAMMVLILTGAYVFYLLVERPSHNCARRIALFAPDEPRYAGAAEQTAGAIFQSMEETGAWAHMNLHRFDPGQGPRTSD
;
A
#
# COMPACT_ATOMS: atom_id res chain seq x y z
N MET A 1 2.94 3.58 12.29
CA MET A 1 3.61 2.38 11.77
C MET A 1 3.04 1.98 10.40
N ILE A 2 1.74 1.73 10.26
CA ILE A 2 1.13 1.34 8.96
C ILE A 2 1.45 2.35 7.85
N ASP A 3 1.32 3.66 8.10
CA ASP A 3 1.67 4.67 7.10
C ASP A 3 3.15 4.61 6.71
N ALA A 4 4.05 4.37 7.68
CA ALA A 4 5.48 4.21 7.37
C ALA A 4 5.76 2.97 6.49
N LEU A 5 5.07 1.85 6.70
CA LEU A 5 5.16 0.69 5.81
C LEU A 5 4.61 1.00 4.41
N ARG A 6 3.45 1.66 4.34
CA ARG A 6 2.84 2.04 3.06
C ARG A 6 3.74 2.96 2.23
N SER A 7 4.46 3.90 2.87
CA SER A 7 5.39 4.77 2.14
C SER A 7 6.55 3.99 1.53
N VAL A 8 7.14 3.06 2.29
CA VAL A 8 8.25 2.21 1.79
C VAL A 8 7.77 1.33 0.63
N LEU A 9 6.62 0.69 0.78
CA LEU A 9 6.06 -0.18 -0.25
C LEU A 9 5.66 0.59 -1.53
N ALA A 10 5.03 1.77 -1.39
CA ALA A 10 4.66 2.58 -2.55
C ALA A 10 5.89 3.10 -3.29
N LEU A 11 6.92 3.51 -2.55
CA LEU A 11 8.20 3.90 -3.13
C LEU A 11 8.87 2.72 -3.85
N TRP A 12 8.84 1.53 -3.25
CA TRP A 12 9.34 0.30 -3.87
C TRP A 12 8.67 0.02 -5.21
N VAL A 13 7.33 0.08 -5.27
CA VAL A 13 6.57 -0.10 -6.51
C VAL A 13 6.95 0.97 -7.55
N ALA A 14 7.05 2.23 -7.14
CA ALA A 14 7.42 3.32 -8.04
C ALA A 14 8.84 3.15 -8.62
N ILE A 15 9.81 2.73 -7.79
CA ILE A 15 11.18 2.41 -8.23
C ILE A 15 11.16 1.29 -9.25
N GLY A 16 10.43 0.19 -8.99
CA GLY A 16 10.34 -0.95 -9.91
C GLY A 16 9.75 -0.59 -11.27
N HIS A 17 8.79 0.34 -11.31
CA HIS A 17 8.16 0.78 -12.56
C HIS A 17 8.90 1.93 -13.28
N ALA A 18 9.84 2.61 -12.62
CA ALA A 18 10.53 3.75 -13.21
C ALA A 18 11.32 3.42 -14.50
N GLY A 19 11.71 2.16 -14.70
CA GLY A 19 12.28 1.66 -15.97
C GLY A 19 13.67 2.18 -16.32
N VAL A 20 14.12 3.23 -15.65
CA VAL A 20 15.43 3.90 -15.90
C VAL A 20 16.43 3.63 -14.78
N PHE A 21 16.19 2.60 -13.99
CA PHE A 21 17.12 2.22 -12.92
C PHE A 21 18.49 1.83 -13.50
N PRO A 22 19.59 2.32 -12.91
CA PRO A 22 20.92 1.94 -13.35
C PRO A 22 21.07 0.42 -13.43
N LEU A 23 21.71 -0.09 -14.47
CA LEU A 23 21.93 -1.50 -14.82
C LEU A 23 20.76 -2.21 -15.53
N PHE A 24 19.56 -1.64 -15.66
CA PHE A 24 18.52 -2.28 -16.49
C PHE A 24 18.92 -2.44 -17.96
N GLY A 25 19.72 -1.51 -18.49
CA GLY A 25 20.27 -1.59 -19.86
C GLY A 25 21.45 -2.54 -20.03
N ALA A 26 21.96 -3.14 -18.95
CA ALA A 26 23.08 -4.09 -19.01
C ALA A 26 22.64 -5.54 -19.26
N GLU A 27 21.33 -5.82 -19.25
CA GLU A 27 20.79 -7.14 -19.57
C GLU A 27 21.02 -7.48 -21.05
N GLY A 28 21.39 -8.72 -21.33
CA GLY A 28 21.64 -9.19 -22.68
C GLY A 28 22.99 -8.78 -23.28
N GLN A 29 23.88 -8.18 -22.49
CA GLN A 29 25.26 -7.93 -22.93
C GLN A 29 26.08 -9.23 -22.97
N ASN A 30 27.17 -9.28 -23.79
CA ASN A 30 28.00 -10.45 -23.94
C ASN A 30 28.77 -10.88 -22.66
N ASP A 31 28.75 -10.05 -21.61
CA ASP A 31 29.31 -10.36 -20.31
C ASP A 31 28.24 -11.03 -19.43
N TRP A 32 28.36 -12.34 -19.28
CA TRP A 32 27.44 -13.15 -18.51
C TRP A 32 27.31 -12.72 -17.02
N LEU A 33 28.40 -12.22 -16.45
CA LEU A 33 28.42 -11.78 -15.05
C LEU A 33 27.64 -10.47 -14.89
N LEU A 34 27.84 -9.53 -15.82
CA LEU A 34 27.13 -8.27 -15.83
C LEU A 34 25.62 -8.47 -16.07
N ASP A 35 25.27 -9.37 -16.99
CA ASP A 35 23.90 -9.78 -17.25
C ASP A 35 23.23 -10.40 -16.02
N LEU A 36 23.94 -11.32 -15.33
CA LEU A 36 23.44 -11.93 -14.09
C LEU A 36 23.23 -10.89 -12.98
N ILE A 37 24.17 -9.97 -12.80
CA ILE A 37 24.05 -8.88 -11.82
C ILE A 37 22.88 -7.98 -12.18
N ALA A 38 22.72 -7.59 -13.45
CA ALA A 38 21.64 -6.73 -13.90
C ALA A 38 20.25 -7.35 -13.65
N ARG A 39 20.09 -8.63 -14.00
CA ARG A 39 18.85 -9.41 -13.69
C ARG A 39 18.61 -9.51 -12.19
N GLY A 40 19.63 -9.81 -11.39
CA GLY A 40 19.55 -9.85 -9.94
C GLY A 40 19.10 -8.51 -9.36
N VAL A 41 19.71 -7.41 -9.79
CA VAL A 41 19.35 -6.06 -9.34
C VAL A 41 17.93 -5.68 -9.76
N ARG A 42 17.52 -6.02 -10.98
CA ARG A 42 16.14 -5.79 -11.43
C ARG A 42 15.13 -6.49 -10.54
N SER A 43 15.38 -7.76 -10.22
CA SER A 43 14.51 -8.55 -9.34
C SER A 43 14.44 -7.97 -7.91
N LEU A 44 15.51 -7.29 -7.43
CA LEU A 44 15.53 -6.66 -6.10
C LEU A 44 14.55 -5.51 -5.94
N VAL A 45 14.15 -4.85 -7.01
CA VAL A 45 13.31 -3.64 -6.99
C VAL A 45 11.96 -3.85 -7.68
N TRP A 46 11.61 -5.07 -8.04
CA TRP A 46 10.36 -5.38 -8.71
C TRP A 46 9.14 -5.21 -7.78
N GLY A 47 8.06 -4.62 -8.31
CA GLY A 47 6.93 -4.12 -7.54
C GLY A 47 5.88 -5.13 -7.06
N PRO A 48 5.53 -6.20 -7.82
CA PRO A 48 4.38 -7.05 -7.55
C PRO A 48 4.29 -7.65 -6.13
N PRO A 49 5.36 -8.18 -5.51
CA PRO A 49 5.25 -8.72 -4.14
C PRO A 49 4.88 -7.66 -3.10
N ALA A 50 5.23 -6.39 -3.31
CA ALA A 50 4.79 -5.31 -2.42
C ALA A 50 3.26 -5.14 -2.41
N VAL A 51 2.58 -5.49 -3.52
CA VAL A 51 1.11 -5.45 -3.61
C VAL A 51 0.48 -6.50 -2.68
N ILE A 52 1.10 -7.67 -2.52
CA ILE A 52 0.66 -8.69 -1.56
C ILE A 52 0.68 -8.14 -0.13
N VAL A 53 1.72 -7.39 0.23
CA VAL A 53 1.78 -6.71 1.55
C VAL A 53 0.69 -5.65 1.68
N PHE A 54 0.40 -4.90 0.60
CA PHE A 54 -0.70 -3.93 0.60
C PHE A 54 -2.05 -4.60 0.87
N PHE A 55 -2.32 -5.78 0.31
CA PHE A 55 -3.55 -6.50 0.62
C PHE A 55 -3.64 -6.92 2.10
N VAL A 56 -2.56 -7.39 2.71
CA VAL A 56 -2.52 -7.69 4.16
C VAL A 56 -2.78 -6.42 4.97
N ILE A 57 -2.11 -5.31 4.65
CA ILE A 57 -2.29 -4.02 5.34
C ILE A 57 -3.71 -3.50 5.15
N SER A 58 -4.28 -3.63 3.95
CA SER A 58 -5.63 -3.18 3.64
C SER A 58 -6.67 -3.94 4.45
N GLY A 59 -6.61 -5.28 4.45
CA GLY A 59 -7.50 -6.11 5.27
C GLY A 59 -7.41 -5.74 6.76
N PHE A 60 -6.20 -5.53 7.27
CA PHE A 60 -5.98 -5.05 8.63
C PHE A 60 -6.67 -3.70 8.88
N CYS A 61 -6.43 -2.70 8.05
CA CYS A 61 -6.98 -1.35 8.23
C CYS A 61 -8.50 -1.29 8.14
N ILE A 62 -9.08 -2.13 7.29
CA ILE A 62 -10.53 -2.22 7.12
C ILE A 62 -11.21 -2.86 8.33
N HIS A 63 -10.64 -3.95 8.83
CA HIS A 63 -11.26 -4.74 9.87
C HIS A 63 -10.96 -4.25 11.28
N TYR A 64 -9.81 -3.61 11.49
CA TYR A 64 -9.34 -3.17 12.81
C TYR A 64 -10.34 -2.32 13.60
N PRO A 65 -11.03 -1.30 13.03
CA PRO A 65 -12.01 -0.51 13.79
C PRO A 65 -13.18 -1.34 14.32
N PHE A 66 -13.58 -2.37 13.57
CA PHE A 66 -14.69 -3.24 13.95
C PHE A 66 -14.26 -4.32 14.95
N ALA A 67 -13.08 -4.91 14.75
CA ALA A 67 -12.48 -5.84 15.70
C ALA A 67 -12.23 -5.20 17.06
N ALA A 68 -11.72 -3.96 17.07
CA ALA A 68 -11.44 -3.22 18.30
C ALA A 68 -12.71 -2.77 19.05
N SER A 69 -13.79 -2.45 18.33
CA SER A 69 -15.04 -1.95 18.92
C SER A 69 -16.06 -3.03 19.22
N GLY A 70 -15.94 -4.22 18.62
CA GLY A 70 -16.97 -5.26 18.69
C GLY A 70 -18.27 -4.89 17.98
N LYS A 71 -18.29 -3.83 17.15
CA LYS A 71 -19.48 -3.34 16.45
C LYS A 71 -19.60 -3.89 15.05
N ARG A 72 -20.83 -4.07 14.59
CA ARG A 72 -21.12 -4.47 13.21
C ARG A 72 -20.92 -3.29 12.25
N CYS A 73 -20.47 -3.61 11.03
CA CYS A 73 -20.29 -2.63 9.97
C CYS A 73 -21.64 -2.04 9.51
N GLN A 74 -21.75 -0.72 9.51
CA GLN A 74 -22.88 0.01 8.93
C GLN A 74 -22.62 0.14 7.42
N THR A 75 -23.33 -0.66 6.62
CA THR A 75 -23.07 -0.87 5.19
C THR A 75 -23.02 0.44 4.39
N LEU A 76 -24.07 1.28 4.49
CA LEU A 76 -24.18 2.51 3.70
C LEU A 76 -23.06 3.51 4.05
N ARG A 77 -22.80 3.68 5.34
CA ARG A 77 -21.76 4.58 5.86
C ARG A 77 -20.37 4.11 5.46
N PHE A 78 -20.14 2.79 5.51
CA PHE A 78 -18.87 2.20 5.08
C PHE A 78 -18.62 2.49 3.60
N TYR A 79 -19.60 2.23 2.73
CA TYR A 79 -19.45 2.47 1.30
C TYR A 79 -19.26 3.96 0.98
N ALA A 80 -20.07 4.83 1.55
CA ALA A 80 -19.95 6.27 1.32
C ALA A 80 -18.53 6.77 1.65
N ARG A 81 -17.98 6.37 2.80
CA ARG A 81 -16.63 6.78 3.21
C ARG A 81 -15.55 6.21 2.30
N ARG A 82 -15.68 4.94 1.90
CA ARG A 82 -14.67 4.27 1.08
C ARG A 82 -14.67 4.76 -0.34
N TYR A 83 -15.81 4.73 -0.99
CA TYR A 83 -15.92 5.11 -2.39
C TYR A 83 -15.57 6.59 -2.63
N LEU A 84 -16.00 7.50 -1.77
CA LEU A 84 -15.57 8.90 -1.90
C LEU A 84 -14.05 9.08 -1.74
N ARG A 85 -13.44 8.31 -0.86
CA ARG A 85 -12.01 8.39 -0.62
C ARG A 85 -11.17 7.80 -1.75
N ILE A 86 -11.64 6.73 -2.39
CA ILE A 86 -10.87 5.93 -3.33
C ILE A 86 -11.25 6.26 -4.76
N LEU A 87 -12.55 6.25 -5.10
CA LEU A 87 -12.98 6.40 -6.49
C LEU A 87 -12.77 7.81 -7.04
N ILE A 88 -12.83 8.87 -6.21
CA ILE A 88 -12.56 10.22 -6.68
C ILE A 88 -11.11 10.35 -7.17
N PRO A 89 -10.07 9.99 -6.43
CA PRO A 89 -8.69 9.99 -6.93
C PRO A 89 -8.48 9.06 -8.13
N VAL A 90 -9.08 7.86 -8.13
CA VAL A 90 -8.98 6.92 -9.28
C VAL A 90 -9.62 7.53 -10.53
N ALA A 91 -10.84 8.06 -10.42
CA ALA A 91 -11.52 8.68 -11.54
C ALA A 91 -10.74 9.85 -12.13
N PHE A 92 -10.12 10.66 -11.25
CA PHE A 92 -9.27 11.77 -11.68
C PHE A 92 -8.00 11.26 -12.39
N THR A 93 -7.35 10.21 -11.87
CA THR A 93 -6.19 9.58 -12.51
C THR A 93 -6.55 9.02 -13.89
N VAL A 94 -7.68 8.30 -14.00
CA VAL A 94 -8.17 7.75 -15.28
C VAL A 94 -8.50 8.88 -16.26
N ALA A 95 -9.14 9.96 -15.80
CA ALA A 95 -9.43 11.12 -16.63
C ALA A 95 -8.14 11.78 -17.14
N MET A 96 -7.11 11.91 -16.30
CA MET A 96 -5.81 12.43 -16.72
C MET A 96 -5.14 11.52 -17.76
N PHE A 97 -5.18 10.20 -17.57
CA PHE A 97 -4.69 9.27 -18.58
C PHE A 97 -5.44 9.43 -19.90
N LYS A 98 -6.77 9.50 -19.87
CA LYS A 98 -7.58 9.68 -21.09
C LYS A 98 -7.31 11.00 -21.79
N LEU A 99 -7.08 12.08 -21.03
CA LEU A 99 -6.74 13.40 -21.58
C LEU A 99 -5.35 13.39 -22.23
N MET A 100 -4.35 12.77 -21.58
CA MET A 100 -2.97 12.76 -22.08
C MET A 100 -2.75 11.68 -23.17
N PHE A 101 -3.51 10.62 -23.13
CA PHE A 101 -3.48 9.47 -24.05
C PHE A 101 -4.90 9.16 -24.54
N PRO A 102 -5.41 9.86 -25.56
CA PRO A 102 -6.82 9.73 -26.01
C PRO A 102 -7.21 8.31 -26.43
N GLN A 103 -6.24 7.49 -26.88
CA GLN A 103 -6.44 6.08 -27.22
C GLN A 103 -6.71 5.16 -26.03
N THR A 104 -6.48 5.62 -24.79
CA THR A 104 -6.64 4.79 -23.60
C THR A 104 -8.03 4.17 -23.52
N VAL A 105 -8.11 2.85 -23.45
CA VAL A 105 -9.34 2.11 -23.18
C VAL A 105 -9.59 2.11 -21.65
N ILE A 106 -10.79 2.53 -21.25
CA ILE A 106 -11.12 2.63 -19.81
C ILE A 106 -11.78 1.34 -19.31
N VAL A 107 -12.63 0.72 -20.11
CA VAL A 107 -13.41 -0.47 -19.74
C VAL A 107 -13.18 -1.56 -20.78
N GLY A 108 -13.11 -2.81 -20.34
CA GLY A 108 -12.88 -3.97 -21.19
C GLY A 108 -11.62 -4.73 -20.83
N ALA A 109 -11.34 -5.80 -21.56
CA ALA A 109 -10.16 -6.65 -21.31
C ALA A 109 -8.86 -5.85 -21.41
N ASP A 110 -8.74 -4.94 -22.38
CA ASP A 110 -7.55 -4.12 -22.62
C ASP A 110 -7.58 -2.77 -21.86
N SER A 111 -8.35 -2.68 -20.77
CA SER A 111 -8.53 -1.41 -20.06
C SER A 111 -7.32 -1.02 -19.24
N ILE A 112 -7.12 0.31 -19.10
CA ILE A 112 -6.11 0.84 -18.19
C ILE A 112 -6.36 0.40 -16.74
N LEU A 113 -7.60 0.17 -16.35
CA LEU A 113 -7.95 -0.31 -15.03
C LEU A 113 -7.41 -1.72 -14.76
N TRP A 114 -7.16 -2.50 -15.83
CA TRP A 114 -6.71 -3.88 -15.69
C TRP A 114 -5.23 -4.07 -16.06
N HIS A 115 -4.76 -3.45 -17.12
CA HIS A 115 -3.37 -3.59 -17.61
C HIS A 115 -2.40 -2.52 -17.07
N SER A 116 -2.81 -1.67 -16.12
CA SER A 116 -1.91 -0.80 -15.36
C SER A 116 -1.79 -1.28 -13.93
N THR A 117 -1.11 -0.55 -13.08
CA THR A 117 -1.04 -0.81 -11.62
C THR A 117 -2.42 -0.71 -10.93
N LEU A 118 -3.45 -0.20 -11.62
CA LEU A 118 -4.80 -0.02 -11.06
C LEU A 118 -5.55 -1.34 -10.85
N TRP A 119 -5.14 -2.47 -11.46
CA TRP A 119 -5.77 -3.78 -11.29
C TRP A 119 -5.91 -4.20 -9.84
N SER A 120 -4.90 -3.90 -9.02
CA SER A 120 -4.92 -4.24 -7.59
C SER A 120 -5.98 -3.44 -6.82
N ILE A 121 -6.22 -2.19 -7.22
CA ILE A 121 -7.29 -1.35 -6.66
C ILE A 121 -8.66 -1.91 -7.07
N VAL A 122 -8.82 -2.39 -8.30
CA VAL A 122 -10.06 -3.06 -8.74
C VAL A 122 -10.35 -4.29 -7.88
N CYS A 123 -9.33 -5.10 -7.58
CA CYS A 123 -9.48 -6.24 -6.66
C CYS A 123 -9.83 -5.78 -5.23
N GLU A 124 -9.17 -4.73 -4.75
CA GLU A 124 -9.43 -4.17 -3.42
C GLU A 124 -10.86 -3.65 -3.30
N GLU A 125 -11.39 -2.99 -4.32
CA GLU A 125 -12.78 -2.54 -4.37
C GLU A 125 -13.79 -3.69 -4.34
N ALA A 126 -13.47 -4.81 -5.00
CA ALA A 126 -14.28 -6.04 -4.90
C ALA A 126 -14.31 -6.56 -3.44
N PHE A 127 -13.17 -6.52 -2.73
CA PHE A 127 -13.11 -6.91 -1.32
C PHE A 127 -13.91 -5.96 -0.42
N TYR A 128 -13.87 -4.65 -0.70
CA TYR A 128 -14.66 -3.66 0.03
C TYR A 128 -16.16 -3.81 -0.23
N ALA A 129 -16.55 -4.13 -1.47
CA ALA A 129 -17.94 -4.41 -1.79
C ALA A 129 -18.49 -5.60 -0.99
N LEU A 130 -17.68 -6.63 -0.78
CA LEU A 130 -18.06 -7.82 0.01
C LEU A 130 -17.95 -7.60 1.53
N TYR A 131 -17.18 -6.62 1.98
CA TYR A 131 -16.79 -6.50 3.39
C TYR A 131 -17.96 -6.39 4.38
N PRO A 132 -19.03 -5.59 4.18
CA PRO A 132 -20.13 -5.51 5.13
C PRO A 132 -20.84 -6.86 5.35
N PHE A 133 -20.94 -7.66 4.29
CA PHE A 133 -21.45 -9.03 4.37
C PHE A 133 -20.49 -9.94 5.15
N LEU A 134 -19.20 -9.89 4.82
CA LEU A 134 -18.15 -10.64 5.51
C LEU A 134 -18.07 -10.29 7.00
N ASN A 135 -18.20 -9.02 7.34
CA ASN A 135 -18.21 -8.58 8.73
C ASN A 135 -19.40 -9.19 9.50
N ARG A 136 -20.59 -9.24 8.90
CA ARG A 136 -21.75 -9.91 9.52
C ARG A 136 -21.51 -11.40 9.67
N LEU A 137 -20.97 -12.04 8.66
CA LEU A 137 -20.70 -13.49 8.66
C LEU A 137 -19.63 -13.85 9.69
N SER A 138 -18.58 -13.03 9.84
CA SER A 138 -17.51 -13.23 10.82
C SER A 138 -18.03 -13.13 12.26
N PHE A 139 -19.02 -12.26 12.53
CA PHE A 139 -19.68 -12.21 13.83
C PHE A 139 -20.46 -13.48 14.18
N SER A 140 -21.03 -14.16 13.17
CA SER A 140 -21.88 -15.35 13.38
C SER A 140 -21.05 -16.63 13.44
N PHE A 141 -20.00 -16.77 12.61
CA PHE A 141 -19.29 -18.03 12.41
C PHE A 141 -17.78 -17.92 12.72
N GLY A 142 -17.28 -16.71 12.99
CA GLY A 142 -15.87 -16.41 13.14
C GLY A 142 -15.14 -16.29 11.80
N LEU A 143 -14.08 -15.51 11.78
CA LEU A 143 -13.31 -15.23 10.55
C LEU A 143 -12.66 -16.51 9.97
N ALA A 144 -12.26 -17.46 10.84
CA ALA A 144 -11.65 -18.72 10.39
C ALA A 144 -12.59 -19.57 9.53
N ALA A 145 -13.91 -19.52 9.77
CA ALA A 145 -14.90 -20.22 8.96
C ALA A 145 -15.01 -19.66 7.53
N ILE A 146 -14.67 -18.38 7.35
CA ILE A 146 -14.63 -17.73 6.04
C ILE A 146 -13.27 -17.97 5.38
N LEU A 147 -12.17 -17.84 6.12
CA LEU A 147 -10.82 -17.96 5.60
C LEU A 147 -10.51 -19.34 5.02
N ARG A 148 -10.96 -20.41 5.68
CA ARG A 148 -10.67 -21.77 5.21
C ARG A 148 -11.21 -22.08 3.81
N PRO A 149 -12.51 -21.87 3.50
CA PRO A 149 -13.03 -22.12 2.15
C PRO A 149 -12.45 -21.15 1.12
N THR A 150 -12.11 -19.91 1.49
CA THR A 150 -11.47 -18.98 0.54
C THR A 150 -10.05 -19.40 0.19
N ILE A 151 -9.28 -19.95 1.14
CA ILE A 151 -7.98 -20.58 0.86
C ILE A 151 -8.15 -21.76 -0.10
N ALA A 152 -9.10 -22.65 0.15
CA ALA A 152 -9.35 -23.80 -0.72
C ALA A 152 -9.75 -23.36 -2.14
N ALA A 153 -10.62 -22.36 -2.26
CA ALA A 153 -11.01 -21.77 -3.55
C ALA A 153 -9.82 -21.13 -4.28
N ALA A 154 -9.00 -20.37 -3.57
CA ALA A 154 -7.81 -19.73 -4.15
C ALA A 154 -6.80 -20.76 -4.67
N LEU A 155 -6.53 -21.81 -3.91
CA LEU A 155 -5.63 -22.90 -4.32
C LEU A 155 -6.20 -23.67 -5.53
N LEU A 156 -7.50 -23.92 -5.54
CA LEU A 156 -8.17 -24.59 -6.67
C LEU A 156 -8.08 -23.73 -7.93
N VAL A 157 -8.39 -22.43 -7.86
CA VAL A 157 -8.30 -21.52 -8.99
C VAL A 157 -6.84 -21.42 -9.47
N ALA A 158 -5.88 -21.24 -8.58
CA ALA A 158 -4.47 -21.17 -8.94
C ALA A 158 -3.95 -22.49 -9.58
N TRP A 159 -4.54 -23.63 -9.25
CA TRP A 159 -4.20 -24.91 -9.84
C TRP A 159 -4.85 -25.13 -11.19
N LEU A 160 -6.15 -24.81 -11.33
CA LEU A 160 -6.92 -25.00 -12.56
C LEU A 160 -6.53 -24.01 -13.68
N SER A 161 -6.02 -22.84 -13.30
CA SER A 161 -5.69 -21.76 -14.24
C SER A 161 -4.29 -21.87 -14.87
N TYR A 162 -3.59 -22.97 -14.62
CA TYR A 162 -2.30 -23.20 -15.29
C TYR A 162 -2.51 -23.29 -16.82
N PRO A 163 -1.75 -22.56 -17.65
CA PRO A 163 -0.46 -21.92 -17.39
C PRO A 163 -0.51 -20.40 -17.14
N ALA A 164 -1.61 -19.83 -16.64
CA ALA A 164 -1.67 -18.39 -16.34
C ALA A 164 -0.49 -17.97 -15.44
N GLU A 165 0.36 -17.10 -15.92
CA GLU A 165 1.61 -16.72 -15.26
C GLU A 165 1.42 -15.59 -14.27
N GLU A 166 0.66 -14.55 -14.66
CA GLU A 166 0.38 -13.37 -13.86
C GLU A 166 -1.05 -13.41 -13.28
N TRP A 167 -1.29 -12.58 -12.27
CA TRP A 167 -2.63 -12.47 -11.68
C TRP A 167 -3.66 -11.97 -12.69
N GLN A 168 -3.27 -11.02 -13.56
CA GLN A 168 -4.15 -10.41 -14.54
C GLN A 168 -4.68 -11.43 -15.58
N ASP A 169 -3.93 -12.50 -15.84
CA ASP A 169 -4.34 -13.57 -16.76
C ASP A 169 -5.60 -14.30 -16.30
N LEU A 170 -5.87 -14.27 -14.99
CA LEU A 170 -7.08 -14.86 -14.39
C LEU A 170 -8.35 -14.02 -14.61
N GLY A 171 -8.21 -12.81 -15.15
CA GLY A 171 -9.26 -11.82 -15.15
C GLY A 171 -9.66 -11.34 -13.75
N ILE A 172 -10.56 -10.39 -13.65
CA ILE A 172 -10.92 -9.71 -12.38
C ILE A 172 -11.39 -10.70 -11.31
N LEU A 173 -12.27 -11.64 -11.65
CA LEU A 173 -12.84 -12.56 -10.69
C LEU A 173 -11.82 -13.59 -10.20
N GLY A 174 -11.05 -14.20 -11.10
CA GLY A 174 -10.04 -15.19 -10.73
C GLY A 174 -8.95 -14.58 -9.86
N THR A 175 -8.46 -13.40 -10.22
CA THR A 175 -7.47 -12.65 -9.45
C THR A 175 -8.01 -12.28 -8.06
N ALA A 176 -9.26 -11.80 -8.00
CA ALA A 176 -9.89 -11.48 -6.72
C ALA A 176 -10.02 -12.74 -5.83
N VAL A 177 -10.41 -13.88 -6.38
CA VAL A 177 -10.50 -15.15 -5.62
C VAL A 177 -9.14 -15.58 -5.08
N VAL A 178 -8.08 -15.50 -5.88
CA VAL A 178 -6.73 -15.92 -5.47
C VAL A 178 -6.16 -15.00 -4.39
N LEU A 179 -6.41 -13.70 -4.45
CA LEU A 179 -5.85 -12.72 -3.51
C LEU A 179 -6.74 -12.45 -2.28
N PHE A 180 -8.00 -12.86 -2.33
CA PHE A 180 -8.94 -12.64 -1.23
C PHE A 180 -8.49 -13.24 0.12
N PRO A 181 -7.98 -14.48 0.21
CA PRO A 181 -7.48 -15.01 1.48
C PRO A 181 -6.27 -14.23 2.02
N VAL A 182 -5.43 -13.65 1.16
CA VAL A 182 -4.33 -12.77 1.58
C VAL A 182 -4.87 -11.52 2.28
N TRP A 183 -5.90 -10.91 1.72
CA TRP A 183 -6.58 -9.78 2.34
C TRP A 183 -7.26 -10.17 3.66
N LEU A 184 -7.90 -11.35 3.73
CA LEU A 184 -8.51 -11.88 4.96
C LEU A 184 -7.47 -12.21 6.05
N LEU A 185 -6.23 -12.57 5.70
CA LEU A 185 -5.14 -12.69 6.68
C LEU A 185 -4.92 -11.36 7.41
N GLY A 186 -5.01 -10.24 6.70
CA GLY A 186 -4.98 -8.91 7.30
C GLY A 186 -6.13 -8.67 8.29
N CYS A 187 -7.35 -9.09 7.92
CA CYS A 187 -8.49 -9.05 8.85
C CYS A 187 -8.22 -9.89 10.11
N GLY A 188 -7.67 -11.10 9.95
CA GLY A 188 -7.29 -11.97 11.07
C GLY A 188 -6.19 -11.39 11.96
N LEU A 189 -5.30 -10.57 11.38
CA LEU A 189 -4.30 -9.83 12.15
C LEU A 189 -4.96 -8.74 13.01
N ALA A 190 -5.99 -8.07 12.49
CA ALA A 190 -6.73 -7.05 13.23
C ALA A 190 -7.45 -7.63 14.47
N GLU A 191 -8.06 -8.82 14.35
CA GLU A 191 -8.68 -9.50 15.49
C GLU A 191 -7.67 -9.85 16.61
N ARG A 192 -6.42 -10.12 16.23
CA ARG A 192 -5.36 -10.56 17.15
C ARG A 192 -4.44 -9.44 17.63
N VAL A 193 -4.68 -8.21 17.23
CA VAL A 193 -3.78 -7.09 17.54
C VAL A 193 -3.60 -6.88 19.04
N SER A 194 -4.64 -7.04 19.84
CA SER A 194 -4.58 -6.90 21.30
C SER A 194 -3.68 -7.93 21.98
N SER A 195 -3.59 -9.14 21.41
CA SER A 195 -2.77 -10.24 21.93
C SER A 195 -1.29 -10.15 21.51
N ILE A 196 -0.93 -9.25 20.60
CA ILE A 196 0.46 -9.06 20.18
C ILE A 196 1.21 -8.36 21.30
N LYS A 197 2.12 -9.06 21.96
CA LYS A 197 3.00 -8.48 22.99
C LYS A 197 4.13 -7.70 22.33
N GLN A 198 4.70 -6.72 23.04
CA GLN A 198 5.94 -6.07 22.62
C GLN A 198 7.09 -7.06 22.77
N VAL A 199 7.53 -7.69 21.69
CA VAL A 199 8.44 -8.84 21.77
C VAL A 199 9.65 -8.70 20.85
N CYS A 200 9.73 -7.67 20.00
CA CYS A 200 10.78 -7.63 19.00
C CYS A 200 11.94 -6.72 19.41
N SER A 201 13.12 -7.29 19.56
CA SER A 201 14.35 -6.51 19.65
C SER A 201 14.65 -5.80 18.32
N GLN A 202 15.52 -4.78 18.35
CA GLN A 202 15.93 -4.09 17.14
C GLN A 202 16.62 -5.04 16.13
N ARG A 203 17.41 -6.01 16.62
CA ARG A 203 18.03 -7.02 15.75
C ARG A 203 16.98 -7.94 15.10
N ALA A 204 16.00 -8.38 15.87
CA ALA A 204 14.95 -9.26 15.36
C ALA A 204 14.07 -8.58 14.31
N ILE A 205 13.70 -7.28 14.49
CA ILE A 205 12.90 -6.59 13.48
C ILE A 205 13.68 -6.35 12.17
N TRP A 206 14.99 -6.07 12.25
CA TRP A 206 15.82 -6.01 11.04
C TRP A 206 15.94 -7.38 10.37
N GLY A 207 16.02 -8.47 11.13
CA GLY A 207 15.92 -9.82 10.56
C GLY A 207 14.63 -10.02 9.78
N TRP A 208 13.47 -9.63 10.35
CA TRP A 208 12.18 -9.70 9.65
C TRP A 208 12.14 -8.85 8.38
N ARG A 209 12.67 -7.63 8.39
CA ARG A 209 12.70 -6.73 7.24
C ARG A 209 13.57 -7.28 6.11
N LEU A 210 14.76 -7.78 6.44
CA LEU A 210 15.65 -8.42 5.47
C LEU A 210 15.04 -9.71 4.92
N SER A 211 14.39 -10.51 5.76
CA SER A 211 13.67 -11.71 5.31
C SER A 211 12.48 -11.36 4.43
N ALA A 212 11.73 -10.29 4.73
CA ALA A 212 10.63 -9.83 3.89
C ALA A 212 11.12 -9.40 2.51
N TRP A 213 12.22 -8.68 2.48
CA TRP A 213 12.88 -8.31 1.23
C TRP A 213 13.38 -9.54 0.44
N ALA A 214 14.03 -10.50 1.12
CA ALA A 214 14.47 -11.75 0.50
C ALA A 214 13.31 -12.59 -0.05
N VAL A 215 12.17 -12.62 0.66
CA VAL A 215 10.95 -13.31 0.19
C VAL A 215 10.36 -12.62 -1.04
N MET A 216 10.33 -11.27 -1.08
CA MET A 216 9.92 -10.53 -2.27
C MET A 216 10.80 -10.85 -3.46
N TRP A 217 12.11 -10.78 -3.28
CA TRP A 217 13.09 -11.14 -4.31
C TRP A 217 12.95 -12.59 -4.77
N MET A 218 12.83 -13.53 -3.83
CA MET A 218 12.67 -14.95 -4.15
C MET A 218 11.39 -15.23 -4.94
N ALA A 219 10.26 -14.60 -4.59
CA ALA A 219 9.01 -14.75 -5.32
C ALA A 219 9.15 -14.34 -6.79
N GLU A 220 9.87 -13.25 -7.05
CA GLU A 220 10.16 -12.78 -8.42
C GLU A 220 11.15 -13.68 -9.15
N MET A 221 12.21 -14.14 -8.46
CA MET A 221 13.15 -15.10 -9.05
C MET A 221 12.46 -16.41 -9.44
N LEU A 222 11.55 -16.91 -8.61
CA LEU A 222 10.76 -18.10 -8.92
C LEU A 222 9.83 -17.87 -10.12
N HIS A 223 9.26 -16.67 -10.24
CA HIS A 223 8.40 -16.32 -11.38
C HIS A 223 9.20 -16.21 -12.68
N PHE A 224 10.20 -15.33 -12.74
CA PHE A 224 10.91 -15.03 -13.98
C PHE A 224 11.93 -16.11 -14.43
N HIS A 225 12.51 -16.82 -13.48
CA HIS A 225 13.57 -17.80 -13.78
C HIS A 225 13.19 -19.24 -13.43
N GLY A 226 12.22 -19.41 -12.54
CA GLY A 226 11.71 -20.73 -12.15
C GLY A 226 10.43 -21.16 -12.88
N GLY A 227 9.81 -20.25 -13.66
CA GLY A 227 8.55 -20.54 -14.36
C GLY A 227 7.38 -20.84 -13.40
N ILE A 228 7.46 -20.35 -12.15
CA ILE A 228 6.39 -20.56 -11.16
C ILE A 228 5.42 -19.38 -11.24
N PRO A 229 4.14 -19.59 -11.58
CA PRO A 229 3.14 -18.54 -11.65
C PRO A 229 3.01 -17.76 -10.34
N GLN A 230 2.86 -16.43 -10.43
CA GLN A 230 2.64 -15.55 -9.27
C GLN A 230 1.39 -15.98 -8.47
N THR A 231 0.38 -16.50 -9.15
CA THR A 231 -0.85 -17.03 -8.54
C THR A 231 -0.57 -18.13 -7.52
N ARG A 232 0.44 -18.96 -7.74
CA ARG A 232 0.82 -20.07 -6.86
C ARG A 232 1.63 -19.63 -5.65
N THR A 233 2.39 -18.54 -5.77
CA THR A 233 3.21 -18.02 -4.66
C THR A 233 2.45 -17.07 -3.74
N SER A 234 1.33 -16.48 -4.19
CA SER A 234 0.58 -15.41 -3.51
C SER A 234 0.18 -15.75 -2.08
N LEU A 235 -0.35 -16.94 -1.85
CA LEU A 235 -0.82 -17.32 -0.52
C LEU A 235 0.34 -17.51 0.47
N TRP A 236 1.43 -18.13 0.04
CA TRP A 236 2.60 -18.38 0.88
C TRP A 236 3.33 -17.08 1.24
N THR A 237 3.51 -16.21 0.26
CA THR A 237 4.06 -14.87 0.49
C THR A 237 3.13 -14.04 1.39
N GLY A 238 1.82 -14.14 1.19
CA GLY A 238 0.82 -13.49 2.05
C GLY A 238 0.88 -13.96 3.50
N ILE A 239 1.04 -15.27 3.74
CA ILE A 239 1.22 -15.84 5.09
C ILE A 239 2.52 -15.30 5.71
N PHE A 240 3.63 -15.27 4.97
CA PHE A 240 4.87 -14.71 5.47
C PHE A 240 4.71 -13.23 5.83
N PHE A 241 4.08 -12.43 4.98
CA PHE A 241 3.86 -10.99 5.22
C PHE A 241 2.89 -10.72 6.37
N TYR A 242 1.92 -11.59 6.62
CA TYR A 242 1.12 -11.55 7.84
C TYR A 242 2.01 -11.59 9.09
N PHE A 243 2.98 -12.51 9.16
CA PHE A 243 3.89 -12.60 10.31
C PHE A 243 4.85 -11.43 10.40
N TRP A 244 5.33 -10.93 9.26
CA TRP A 244 6.18 -9.74 9.24
C TRP A 244 5.41 -8.50 9.72
N VAL A 245 4.21 -8.21 9.20
CA VAL A 245 3.40 -7.08 9.66
C VAL A 245 3.04 -7.23 11.14
N ARG A 246 2.78 -8.45 11.60
CA ARG A 246 2.59 -8.74 13.03
C ARG A 246 3.83 -8.39 13.86
N ALA A 247 5.01 -8.71 13.37
CA ALA A 247 6.28 -8.36 14.04
C ALA A 247 6.50 -6.84 14.08
N GLU A 248 6.19 -6.12 12.99
CA GLU A 248 6.24 -4.65 12.93
C GLU A 248 5.27 -4.01 13.94
N ILE A 249 4.04 -4.53 14.06
CA ILE A 249 3.08 -4.08 15.09
C ILE A 249 3.66 -4.27 16.48
N GLY A 250 4.24 -5.45 16.78
CA GLY A 250 4.87 -5.74 18.06
C GLY A 250 6.08 -4.84 18.35
N TYR A 251 6.91 -4.57 17.34
CA TYR A 251 8.08 -3.71 17.46
C TYR A 251 7.72 -2.26 17.78
N TYR A 252 6.69 -1.72 17.12
CA TYR A 252 6.26 -0.34 17.31
C TYR A 252 5.29 -0.14 18.48
N ARG A 253 4.98 -1.17 19.26
CA ARG A 253 4.36 -0.98 20.57
C ARG A 253 5.32 -0.28 21.52
N GLY A 254 5.08 0.97 21.80
CA GLY A 254 5.94 1.82 22.64
C GLY A 254 7.15 2.42 21.91
N ARG A 255 7.19 2.39 20.58
CA ARG A 255 8.21 3.06 19.77
C ARG A 255 7.55 3.86 18.65
N ALA A 256 8.01 5.08 18.41
CA ALA A 256 7.56 5.89 17.28
C ALA A 256 8.29 5.49 15.99
N PRO A 257 7.59 5.33 14.86
CA PRO A 257 8.24 5.21 13.56
C PRO A 257 8.83 6.55 13.12
N TRP A 258 9.74 6.53 12.15
CA TRP A 258 10.33 7.76 11.61
C TRP A 258 9.26 8.70 11.05
N ALA A 259 9.25 9.96 11.51
CA ALA A 259 8.25 10.95 11.15
C ALA A 259 8.15 11.20 9.63
N VAL A 260 9.30 11.16 8.93
CA VAL A 260 9.35 11.30 7.47
C VAL A 260 8.58 10.18 6.76
N LEU A 261 8.75 8.92 7.20
CA LEU A 261 8.03 7.79 6.60
C LEU A 261 6.54 7.84 6.92
N VAL A 262 6.16 8.28 8.12
CA VAL A 262 4.75 8.49 8.48
C VAL A 262 4.13 9.61 7.65
N TRP A 263 4.86 10.71 7.44
CA TRP A 263 4.42 11.80 6.59
C TRP A 263 4.26 11.35 5.14
N ALA A 264 5.26 10.65 4.58
CA ALA A 264 5.21 10.12 3.21
C ALA A 264 4.06 9.10 3.04
N GLY A 265 3.76 8.31 4.07
CA GLY A 265 2.64 7.36 4.06
C GLY A 265 1.26 7.99 3.92
N ARG A 266 1.10 9.26 4.29
CA ARG A 266 -0.17 9.99 4.13
C ARG A 266 -0.54 10.21 2.66
N TRP A 267 0.43 10.26 1.76
CA TRP A 267 0.25 10.44 0.32
C TRP A 267 0.77 9.26 -0.51
N SER A 268 1.03 8.12 0.14
CA SER A 268 1.46 6.89 -0.52
C SER A 268 0.44 6.36 -1.54
N TYR A 269 -0.86 6.65 -1.34
CA TYR A 269 -1.90 6.30 -2.29
C TYR A 269 -1.81 7.16 -3.57
N SER A 270 -1.60 8.46 -3.44
CA SER A 270 -1.30 9.34 -4.57
C SER A 270 -0.05 8.90 -5.32
N LEU A 271 1.01 8.48 -4.60
CA LEU A 271 2.22 7.94 -5.22
C LEU A 271 1.90 6.71 -6.06
N TYR A 272 1.10 5.79 -5.51
CA TYR A 272 0.67 4.59 -6.23
C TYR A 272 -0.18 4.88 -7.47
N LEU A 273 -1.05 5.88 -7.43
CA LEU A 273 -1.91 6.26 -8.55
C LEU A 273 -1.18 7.00 -9.67
N VAL A 274 -0.24 7.88 -9.30
CA VAL A 274 0.32 8.89 -10.22
C VAL A 274 1.61 8.42 -10.90
N HIS A 275 2.41 7.53 -10.25
CA HIS A 275 3.69 7.14 -10.82
C HIS A 275 3.60 6.58 -12.25
N PRO A 276 2.59 5.75 -12.64
CA PRO A 276 2.53 5.27 -14.02
C PRO A 276 2.23 6.38 -15.02
N LEU A 277 1.42 7.37 -14.61
CA LEU A 277 1.10 8.52 -15.47
C LEU A 277 2.35 9.38 -15.73
N VAL A 278 3.13 9.66 -14.67
CA VAL A 278 4.38 10.45 -14.82
C VAL A 278 5.37 9.71 -15.71
N ILE A 279 5.55 8.40 -15.48
CA ILE A 279 6.43 7.57 -16.30
C ILE A 279 5.98 7.59 -17.76
N ALA A 280 4.69 7.36 -18.02
CA ALA A 280 4.12 7.37 -19.37
C ALA A 280 4.31 8.72 -20.07
N LEU A 281 4.17 9.83 -19.35
CA LEU A 281 4.40 11.16 -19.90
C LEU A 281 5.88 11.38 -20.25
N CYS A 282 6.81 10.96 -19.40
CA CYS A 282 8.23 11.04 -19.69
C CYS A 282 8.59 10.25 -20.94
N PHE A 283 8.12 9.02 -21.08
CA PHE A 283 8.32 8.21 -22.28
C PHE A 283 7.68 8.83 -23.53
N LYS A 284 6.46 9.33 -23.44
CA LYS A 284 5.76 9.99 -24.56
C LYS A 284 6.55 11.17 -25.14
N HIS A 285 7.21 11.94 -24.28
CA HIS A 285 7.97 13.12 -24.67
C HIS A 285 9.47 12.86 -24.85
N GLY A 286 9.92 11.61 -24.76
CA GLY A 286 11.32 11.23 -24.92
C GLY A 286 12.24 11.73 -23.81
N PHE A 287 11.67 12.04 -22.61
CA PHE A 287 12.45 12.49 -21.47
C PHE A 287 12.88 11.32 -20.61
N LEU A 288 14.15 11.33 -20.15
CA LEU A 288 14.69 10.40 -19.14
C LEU A 288 14.53 8.91 -19.50
N ILE A 289 14.60 8.58 -20.80
CA ILE A 289 14.44 7.20 -21.29
C ILE A 289 15.72 6.35 -21.18
N GLU A 290 16.87 6.99 -21.05
CA GLU A 290 18.14 6.28 -20.92
C GLU A 290 18.35 5.83 -19.48
N SER A 291 18.88 4.60 -19.33
CA SER A 291 19.25 4.06 -18.03
C SER A 291 20.52 4.71 -17.50
N SER A 292 20.37 5.72 -16.67
CA SER A 292 21.48 6.40 -16.01
C SER A 292 21.09 6.82 -14.59
N PRO A 293 22.06 6.95 -13.65
CA PRO A 293 21.78 7.43 -12.30
C PRO A 293 21.10 8.81 -12.27
N ALA A 294 21.49 9.72 -13.16
CA ALA A 294 20.92 11.06 -13.24
C ALA A 294 19.47 11.02 -13.70
N ASN A 295 19.15 10.24 -14.74
CA ASN A 295 17.80 10.07 -15.24
C ASN A 295 16.90 9.38 -14.22
N PHE A 296 17.42 8.38 -13.51
CA PHE A 296 16.69 7.72 -12.43
C PHE A 296 16.32 8.71 -11.32
N VAL A 297 17.27 9.51 -10.83
CA VAL A 297 17.01 10.52 -9.79
C VAL A 297 15.99 11.54 -10.29
N ALA A 298 16.16 12.05 -11.51
CA ALA A 298 15.23 13.01 -12.10
C ALA A 298 13.81 12.43 -12.26
N MET A 299 13.68 11.19 -12.73
CA MET A 299 12.41 10.48 -12.82
C MET A 299 11.75 10.34 -11.44
N MET A 300 12.50 9.93 -10.42
CA MET A 300 11.98 9.82 -9.05
C MET A 300 11.54 11.16 -8.49
N VAL A 301 12.28 12.24 -8.74
CA VAL A 301 11.88 13.61 -8.34
C VAL A 301 10.55 14.01 -9.00
N LEU A 302 10.37 13.74 -10.30
CA LEU A 302 9.12 14.03 -11.01
C LEU A 302 7.95 13.19 -10.46
N ILE A 303 8.16 11.90 -10.23
CA ILE A 303 7.15 11.00 -9.65
C ILE A 303 6.73 11.49 -8.26
N LEU A 304 7.68 11.77 -7.36
CA LEU A 304 7.39 12.17 -5.98
C LEU A 304 6.71 13.55 -5.95
N THR A 305 7.17 14.50 -6.78
CA THR A 305 6.57 15.83 -6.86
C THR A 305 5.15 15.75 -7.42
N GLY A 306 4.94 15.02 -8.52
CA GLY A 306 3.62 14.82 -9.11
C GLY A 306 2.65 14.15 -8.15
N ALA A 307 3.10 13.12 -7.43
CA ALA A 307 2.30 12.43 -6.42
C ALA A 307 1.93 13.35 -5.24
N TYR A 308 2.86 14.17 -4.76
CA TYR A 308 2.58 15.10 -3.67
C TYR A 308 1.62 16.22 -4.08
N VAL A 309 1.77 16.75 -5.29
CA VAL A 309 0.82 17.74 -5.86
C VAL A 309 -0.56 17.11 -6.00
N PHE A 310 -0.66 15.90 -6.55
CA PHE A 310 -1.93 15.18 -6.66
C PHE A 310 -2.58 14.93 -5.28
N TYR A 311 -1.79 14.58 -4.28
CA TYR A 311 -2.27 14.45 -2.91
C TYR A 311 -2.92 15.75 -2.41
N LEU A 312 -2.27 16.88 -2.59
CA LEU A 312 -2.78 18.17 -2.12
C LEU A 312 -4.06 18.58 -2.84
N LEU A 313 -4.13 18.34 -4.15
CA LEU A 313 -5.22 18.83 -5.01
C LEU A 313 -6.42 17.87 -5.08
N VAL A 314 -6.19 16.56 -4.95
CA VAL A 314 -7.22 15.54 -5.18
C VAL A 314 -7.45 14.65 -3.96
N GLU A 315 -6.43 13.95 -3.48
CA GLU A 315 -6.61 12.95 -2.42
C GLU A 315 -7.01 13.59 -1.08
N ARG A 316 -6.30 14.62 -0.65
CA ARG A 316 -6.57 15.31 0.62
C ARG A 316 -7.97 15.94 0.67
N PRO A 317 -8.46 16.68 -0.36
CA PRO A 317 -9.84 17.14 -0.42
C PRO A 317 -10.87 16.01 -0.38
N SER A 318 -10.64 14.93 -1.14
CA SER A 318 -11.48 13.73 -1.16
C SER A 318 -11.61 13.10 0.23
N HIS A 319 -10.49 12.94 0.95
CA HIS A 319 -10.49 12.46 2.34
C HIS A 319 -11.27 13.38 3.28
N ASN A 320 -11.13 14.70 3.14
CA ASN A 320 -11.85 15.67 3.96
C ASN A 320 -13.36 15.61 3.69
N CYS A 321 -13.77 15.47 2.44
CA CYS A 321 -15.16 15.25 2.05
C CYS A 321 -15.74 13.98 2.67
N ALA A 322 -15.04 12.86 2.53
CA ALA A 322 -15.42 11.57 3.12
C ALA A 322 -15.57 11.62 4.65
N ARG A 323 -14.73 12.39 5.35
CA ARG A 323 -14.84 12.62 6.80
C ARG A 323 -16.07 13.46 7.16
N ARG A 324 -16.38 14.50 6.41
CA ARG A 324 -17.55 15.39 6.68
C ARG A 324 -18.86 14.62 6.54
N ILE A 325 -19.03 13.78 5.54
CA ILE A 325 -20.21 12.93 5.36
C ILE A 325 -20.40 11.99 6.55
N ALA A 326 -19.31 11.59 7.20
CA ALA A 326 -19.35 10.80 8.40
C ALA A 326 -19.93 11.54 9.64
N LEU A 327 -19.88 12.86 9.67
CA LEU A 327 -20.40 13.69 10.79
C LEU A 327 -21.90 13.89 10.73
N PHE A 328 -22.53 13.72 9.56
CA PHE A 328 -23.98 13.88 9.38
C PHE A 328 -24.80 12.61 9.65
N ALA A 329 -24.17 11.50 10.05
CA ALA A 329 -24.88 10.29 10.43
C ALA A 329 -25.07 10.23 11.96
N PRO A 330 -26.32 10.04 12.47
CA PRO A 330 -26.59 10.03 13.91
C PRO A 330 -25.86 8.87 14.62
N ASP A 331 -25.37 9.18 15.82
CA ASP A 331 -24.96 8.29 16.90
C ASP A 331 -24.01 7.12 16.62
N GLU A 332 -22.72 7.46 16.44
CA GLU A 332 -21.64 6.59 16.89
C GLU A 332 -20.61 7.39 17.69
N PRO A 333 -20.02 6.81 18.76
CA PRO A 333 -18.89 7.44 19.45
C PRO A 333 -17.78 7.71 18.43
N ARG A 334 -17.26 8.93 18.47
CA ARG A 334 -16.23 9.43 17.54
C ARG A 334 -14.99 8.54 17.59
N TYR A 335 -14.87 7.59 16.67
CA TYR A 335 -13.60 6.90 16.41
C TYR A 335 -12.67 7.78 15.53
N ALA A 336 -12.52 9.06 15.93
CA ALA A 336 -11.34 9.84 15.58
C ALA A 336 -10.13 9.39 16.42
N GLY A 337 -10.34 8.50 17.38
CA GLY A 337 -9.43 8.27 18.50
C GLY A 337 -8.50 7.07 18.41
N ALA A 338 -8.69 6.03 17.62
CA ALA A 338 -7.73 4.92 17.76
C ALA A 338 -6.43 5.14 16.98
N ALA A 339 -6.46 5.75 15.81
CA ALA A 339 -5.21 6.18 15.15
C ALA A 339 -4.70 7.51 15.71
N GLU A 340 -5.59 8.43 16.14
CA GLU A 340 -5.23 9.66 16.84
C GLU A 340 -4.96 9.44 18.33
N GLN A 341 -5.59 8.47 19.02
CA GLN A 341 -5.25 8.13 20.41
C GLN A 341 -3.96 7.31 20.49
N THR A 342 -3.63 6.49 19.50
CA THR A 342 -2.28 5.91 19.43
C THR A 342 -1.26 7.00 19.03
N ALA A 343 -1.58 7.91 18.14
CA ALA A 343 -0.77 9.11 17.88
C ALA A 343 -0.82 10.10 19.06
N GLY A 344 -1.96 10.32 19.68
CA GLY A 344 -2.13 11.19 20.85
C GLY A 344 -1.52 10.62 22.12
N ALA A 345 -1.60 9.32 22.39
CA ALA A 345 -0.89 8.67 23.49
C ALA A 345 0.63 8.63 23.23
N ILE A 346 1.05 8.53 21.98
CA ILE A 346 2.47 8.69 21.59
C ILE A 346 2.89 10.15 21.73
N PHE A 347 2.06 11.12 21.37
CA PHE A 347 2.33 12.55 21.59
C PHE A 347 2.38 12.91 23.07
N GLN A 348 1.44 12.43 23.88
CA GLN A 348 1.41 12.65 25.32
C GLN A 348 2.57 11.98 26.04
N SER A 349 2.95 10.77 25.66
CA SER A 349 4.16 10.10 26.14
C SER A 349 5.47 10.81 25.72
N MET A 350 5.48 11.49 24.58
CA MET A 350 6.62 12.29 24.13
C MET A 350 6.69 13.64 24.87
N GLU A 351 5.59 14.23 25.29
CA GLU A 351 5.53 15.40 26.18
C GLU A 351 5.97 15.06 27.61
N GLU A 352 5.50 13.94 28.15
CA GLU A 352 5.85 13.47 29.49
C GLU A 352 7.33 13.02 29.62
N THR A 353 7.94 12.56 28.51
CA THR A 353 9.36 12.13 28.50
C THR A 353 10.36 13.21 28.14
N GLY A 354 9.91 14.45 27.88
CA GLY A 354 10.79 15.57 27.56
C GLY A 354 11.54 15.45 26.22
N ALA A 355 11.14 14.54 25.34
CA ALA A 355 11.82 14.28 24.06
C ALA A 355 11.77 15.46 23.08
N TRP A 356 11.02 16.52 23.39
CA TRP A 356 10.95 17.77 22.60
C TRP A 356 12.04 18.78 22.94
N ALA A 357 12.85 18.55 23.96
CA ALA A 357 13.86 19.53 24.41
C ALA A 357 15.01 19.76 23.41
N HIS A 358 15.13 18.98 22.36
CA HIS A 358 16.19 19.07 21.33
C HIS A 358 15.73 19.47 19.93
N MET A 359 14.45 19.83 19.75
CA MET A 359 13.95 20.32 18.45
C MET A 359 13.29 21.69 18.60
N ASN A 360 14.07 22.70 19.00
CA ASN A 360 13.69 24.10 18.88
C ASN A 360 13.74 24.52 17.41
N LEU A 361 12.62 24.39 16.72
CA LEU A 361 12.34 25.17 15.53
C LEU A 361 11.41 26.31 15.94
N HIS A 362 11.92 27.54 15.83
CA HIS A 362 11.31 28.82 16.09
C HIS A 362 9.78 28.84 15.84
N ARG A 363 9.02 29.08 16.92
CA ARG A 363 7.67 29.63 16.83
C ARG A 363 7.78 31.03 16.24
N PHE A 364 7.33 31.25 15.06
CA PHE A 364 6.98 32.57 14.55
C PHE A 364 5.69 32.98 15.24
N ASP A 365 5.79 33.93 16.18
CA ASP A 365 4.66 34.62 16.80
C ASP A 365 4.43 35.93 16.00
N PRO A 366 3.31 36.13 15.31
CA PRO A 366 3.05 37.31 14.49
C PRO A 366 2.54 38.54 15.28
N GLY A 367 2.69 38.56 16.62
CA GLY A 367 2.01 39.55 17.47
C GLY A 367 2.86 40.48 18.29
N GLN A 368 4.20 40.57 18.19
CA GLN A 368 4.97 41.54 18.95
C GLN A 368 5.79 42.47 18.03
N GLY A 369 5.25 43.66 17.80
CA GLY A 369 5.99 44.78 17.27
C GLY A 369 7.07 45.30 18.24
N PRO A 370 8.08 46.02 17.75
CA PRO A 370 9.23 46.44 18.54
C PRO A 370 8.83 47.48 19.62
N ARG A 371 9.11 47.16 20.88
CA ARG A 371 9.09 48.15 21.96
C ARG A 371 10.39 48.96 21.86
N THR A 372 10.26 50.22 21.58
CA THR A 372 11.30 51.23 21.75
C THR A 372 11.59 51.39 23.24
N SER A 373 12.83 51.25 23.62
CA SER A 373 13.38 51.63 24.92
C SER A 373 13.84 53.06 24.88
N ASP A 374 13.28 53.90 25.71
CA ASP A 374 13.97 55.06 26.26
C ASP A 374 14.88 54.67 27.40
#